data_c632f6a6a7808dc76d25fb99b1fd89a6
#
_entry.id   c632f6a6a7808dc76d25fb99b1fd89a6
#
_cell.length_a   1.000
_cell.length_b   1.000
_cell.length_c   1.000
_cell.angle_alpha   90.00
_cell.angle_beta   90.00
_cell.angle_gamma   90.00
#
_symmetry.space_group_name_H-M   'P 1'
#
loop_
_entity.id
_entity.type
_entity.pdbx_description
1 polymer ?
#
loop_
_entity_poly.entity_id
_entity_poly.type
_entity_poly.pdbx_seq_one_letter_code
_entity_poly.pdbx_strand_id
1 'polypeptide(L)'
;MAGVLLRGDEELLTGRWQGVVVLAVVLSGCGNGDSMESIGGPTMGSTYSIKYVRHASLADPAQVRREVEGILAEVDRHMSTYRSDSDIEQFNALPANSCQKMPASVLELVRIGEQLSEQSEGSYDLTVEPLMNLWGFGPQGREEKVPSAAALAEVLQRVGHQHLRIDGDQLCKDAAVEVDFNSVAAGYAVDRIAARLDAMGIHDYLAEATGELKAKGKKLDGSPWRIALEEPRDDQRVAERIINVDGYGVSTSGDYRNYFLRDGRRYSHTFDARSGAPVLHDLASVTVIHPSALMADGLSTLLLILGPERAWDYAEKHDIGAFFVIRADTGFVIRTSKAFERFSGVKTD
;
A
#
# COMPACT_ATOMS: atom_id res chain seq x y z
N MET A 1 46.78 22.72 -11.56
CA MET A 1 47.74 23.08 -12.62
C MET A 1 46.97 23.29 -13.88
N ALA A 2 47.13 24.51 -14.42
CA ALA A 2 47.03 24.99 -15.78
C ALA A 2 45.73 24.61 -16.56
N GLY A 3 44.85 25.49 -16.98
CA GLY A 3 45.04 26.87 -17.48
C GLY A 3 45.32 26.91 -18.98
N VAL A 4 44.31 27.19 -19.82
CA VAL A 4 44.51 27.93 -21.07
C VAL A 4 43.29 28.77 -21.40
N LEU A 5 43.48 30.06 -21.41
CA LEU A 5 42.70 31.13 -22.03
C LEU A 5 43.02 31.16 -23.54
N LEU A 6 42.04 31.42 -24.41
CA LEU A 6 42.26 32.13 -25.65
C LEU A 6 41.16 33.16 -25.92
N ARG A 7 41.63 34.36 -26.18
CA ARG A 7 40.95 35.59 -26.58
C ARG A 7 40.77 35.67 -28.10
N GLY A 8 39.87 36.57 -28.54
CA GLY A 8 39.85 37.25 -29.82
C GLY A 8 38.52 37.04 -30.54
N ASP A 9 37.83 37.93 -31.22
CA ASP A 9 38.04 39.39 -31.45
C ASP A 9 36.67 39.99 -31.76
N GLU A 10 36.51 41.28 -31.45
CA GLU A 10 35.35 42.09 -31.81
C GLU A 10 35.35 42.37 -33.33
N GLU A 11 34.18 42.28 -33.96
CA GLU A 11 33.87 43.11 -35.15
C GLU A 11 32.47 43.67 -35.08
N LEU A 12 32.43 44.99 -35.04
CA LEU A 12 31.27 45.88 -35.17
C LEU A 12 30.73 45.84 -36.60
N LEU A 13 29.51 45.42 -36.80
CA LEU A 13 28.72 45.76 -37.98
C LEU A 13 27.39 46.37 -37.62
N THR A 14 27.31 47.68 -37.81
CA THR A 14 26.09 48.50 -37.74
C THR A 14 25.14 48.16 -38.90
N GLY A 15 24.06 47.44 -38.60
CA GLY A 15 22.97 47.23 -39.57
C GLY A 15 21.65 47.73 -38.99
N ARG A 16 21.15 48.83 -39.53
CA ARG A 16 19.78 49.36 -39.23
C ARG A 16 18.74 48.34 -39.68
N TRP A 17 18.10 47.66 -38.74
CA TRP A 17 16.92 46.86 -39.03
C TRP A 17 15.67 47.62 -38.58
N GLN A 18 14.83 47.92 -39.57
CA GLN A 18 13.50 48.49 -39.36
C GLN A 18 12.65 47.44 -38.63
N GLY A 19 12.12 47.81 -37.45
CA GLY A 19 11.31 46.97 -36.64
C GLY A 19 9.98 46.61 -37.32
N VAL A 20 9.84 45.34 -37.69
CA VAL A 20 8.53 44.73 -37.93
C VAL A 20 8.02 44.26 -36.56
N VAL A 21 7.10 45.00 -35.97
CA VAL A 21 6.36 44.56 -34.79
C VAL A 21 5.40 43.47 -35.26
N VAL A 22 5.81 42.21 -35.11
CA VAL A 22 4.92 41.06 -35.22
C VAL A 22 4.12 41.03 -33.93
N LEU A 23 2.89 41.51 -34.00
CA LEU A 23 1.91 41.35 -32.95
C LEU A 23 1.56 39.87 -32.84
N ALA A 24 2.28 39.11 -31.99
CA ALA A 24 1.91 37.74 -31.62
C ALA A 24 0.62 37.84 -30.80
N VAL A 25 -0.52 37.64 -31.47
CA VAL A 25 -1.79 37.38 -30.81
C VAL A 25 -1.62 36.02 -30.13
N VAL A 26 -1.28 36.07 -28.82
CA VAL A 26 -1.40 34.90 -27.95
C VAL A 26 -2.90 34.65 -27.82
N LEU A 27 -3.41 33.78 -28.70
CA LEU A 27 -4.70 33.13 -28.47
C LEU A 27 -4.51 32.26 -27.21
N SER A 28 -4.78 32.86 -26.05
CA SER A 28 -5.06 32.08 -24.83
C SER A 28 -6.35 31.32 -25.09
N GLY A 29 -6.25 30.19 -25.72
CA GLY A 29 -7.32 29.20 -25.77
C GLY A 29 -7.58 28.77 -24.33
N CYS A 30 -8.63 29.35 -23.72
CA CYS A 30 -9.30 28.71 -22.59
C CYS A 30 -9.83 27.37 -23.12
N GLY A 31 -9.03 26.32 -23.05
CA GLY A 31 -9.47 24.97 -23.31
C GLY A 31 -10.44 24.57 -22.19
N ASN A 32 -11.74 24.79 -22.43
CA ASN A 32 -12.82 24.23 -21.62
C ASN A 32 -12.99 22.72 -21.92
N GLY A 33 -11.90 22.01 -22.09
CA GLY A 33 -11.89 20.56 -22.37
C GLY A 33 -11.52 19.75 -21.13
N ASP A 34 -11.91 18.49 -21.14
CA ASP A 34 -11.45 17.52 -20.16
C ASP A 34 -9.94 17.34 -20.24
N SER A 35 -9.28 17.13 -19.11
CA SER A 35 -7.83 16.94 -19.01
C SER A 35 -7.48 15.75 -18.13
N MET A 36 -6.33 15.14 -18.40
CA MET A 36 -5.74 14.15 -17.49
C MET A 36 -4.86 14.89 -16.49
N GLU A 37 -5.22 14.79 -15.22
CA GLU A 37 -4.48 15.39 -14.12
C GLU A 37 -3.69 14.32 -13.36
N SER A 38 -2.58 14.73 -12.74
CA SER A 38 -1.77 13.86 -11.88
C SER A 38 -1.25 14.64 -10.70
N ILE A 39 -1.48 14.13 -9.50
CA ILE A 39 -0.90 14.64 -8.27
C ILE A 39 -0.14 13.50 -7.58
N GLY A 40 0.88 13.83 -6.81
CA GLY A 40 1.68 12.84 -6.07
C GLY A 40 2.62 13.51 -5.09
N GLY A 41 3.16 12.74 -4.17
CA GLY A 41 4.07 13.20 -3.12
C GLY A 41 4.49 12.09 -2.18
N PRO A 42 5.31 12.40 -1.15
CA PRO A 42 5.69 11.46 -0.12
C PRO A 42 4.52 11.20 0.84
N THR A 43 4.42 9.98 1.34
CA THR A 43 3.47 9.58 2.39
C THR A 43 3.91 8.28 3.05
N MET A 44 3.65 8.08 4.36
CA MET A 44 3.78 6.81 5.09
C MET A 44 5.09 6.06 4.77
N GLY A 45 6.22 6.77 4.73
CA GLY A 45 7.54 6.22 4.39
C GLY A 45 7.76 5.86 2.90
N SER A 46 6.79 6.15 2.02
CA SER A 46 6.81 5.87 0.57
C SER A 46 6.24 7.06 -0.22
N THR A 47 5.42 6.81 -1.24
CA THR A 47 4.78 7.83 -2.08
C THR A 47 3.32 7.52 -2.34
N TYR A 48 2.56 8.56 -2.74
CA TYR A 48 1.24 8.40 -3.33
C TYR A 48 1.21 8.99 -4.76
N SER A 49 0.29 8.49 -5.58
CA SER A 49 0.05 8.97 -6.95
C SER A 49 -1.43 8.86 -7.29
N ILE A 50 -2.06 9.99 -7.63
CA ILE A 50 -3.45 10.02 -8.06
C ILE A 50 -3.49 10.56 -9.49
N LYS A 51 -4.02 9.76 -10.41
CA LYS A 51 -4.30 10.16 -11.79
C LYS A 51 -5.80 10.19 -11.99
N TYR A 52 -6.35 11.26 -12.56
CA TYR A 52 -7.79 11.38 -12.75
C TYR A 52 -8.13 12.21 -13.99
N VAL A 53 -9.32 11.97 -14.54
CA VAL A 53 -9.88 12.82 -15.59
C VAL A 53 -10.59 14.00 -14.94
N ARG A 54 -10.13 15.20 -15.22
CA ARG A 54 -10.75 16.44 -14.79
C ARG A 54 -11.69 16.97 -15.87
N HIS A 55 -12.96 17.09 -15.55
CA HIS A 55 -13.92 17.84 -16.35
C HIS A 55 -13.91 19.32 -15.98
N ALA A 56 -14.18 20.19 -16.94
CA ALA A 56 -14.04 21.66 -16.76
C ALA A 56 -14.80 22.26 -15.57
N SER A 57 -15.88 21.61 -15.11
CA SER A 57 -16.70 22.01 -13.98
C SER A 57 -16.21 21.52 -12.61
N LEU A 58 -15.14 20.72 -12.57
CA LEU A 58 -14.65 20.11 -11.34
C LEU A 58 -13.67 20.98 -10.58
N ALA A 59 -13.38 20.53 -9.34
CA ALA A 59 -12.48 21.19 -8.41
C ALA A 59 -11.09 21.46 -9.02
N ASP A 60 -10.45 22.51 -8.56
CA ASP A 60 -9.07 22.85 -8.87
C ASP A 60 -8.12 21.70 -8.40
N PRO A 61 -7.13 21.29 -9.22
CA PRO A 61 -6.13 20.29 -8.84
C PRO A 61 -5.44 20.57 -7.50
N ALA A 62 -5.23 21.84 -7.15
CA ALA A 62 -4.68 22.20 -5.84
C ALA A 62 -5.66 21.87 -4.69
N GLN A 63 -6.96 21.94 -4.92
CA GLN A 63 -7.95 21.50 -3.94
C GLN A 63 -7.94 19.97 -3.79
N VAL A 64 -7.93 19.23 -4.89
CA VAL A 64 -7.85 17.76 -4.88
C VAL A 64 -6.61 17.31 -4.10
N ARG A 65 -5.45 17.94 -4.36
CA ARG A 65 -4.21 17.65 -3.64
C ARG A 65 -4.38 17.87 -2.13
N ARG A 66 -4.90 19.00 -1.70
CA ARG A 66 -5.09 19.29 -0.26
C ARG A 66 -5.99 18.27 0.43
N GLU A 67 -7.06 17.84 -0.23
CA GLU A 67 -7.97 16.83 0.31
C GLU A 67 -7.28 15.47 0.45
N VAL A 68 -6.54 15.05 -0.57
CA VAL A 68 -5.78 13.78 -0.55
C VAL A 68 -4.70 13.82 0.54
N GLU A 69 -3.89 14.87 0.58
CA GLU A 69 -2.82 15.01 1.57
C GLU A 69 -3.39 15.12 3.00
N GLY A 70 -4.57 15.72 3.17
CA GLY A 70 -5.28 15.77 4.44
C GLY A 70 -5.69 14.38 4.93
N ILE A 71 -6.21 13.51 4.05
CA ILE A 71 -6.57 12.13 4.37
C ILE A 71 -5.32 11.33 4.76
N LEU A 72 -4.24 11.45 3.98
CA LEU A 72 -2.99 10.74 4.25
C LEU A 72 -2.36 11.18 5.58
N ALA A 73 -2.38 12.46 5.88
CA ALA A 73 -1.91 12.99 7.17
C ALA A 73 -2.76 12.52 8.35
N GLU A 74 -4.09 12.38 8.17
CA GLU A 74 -4.99 11.82 9.20
C GLU A 74 -4.67 10.35 9.47
N VAL A 75 -4.47 9.54 8.41
CA VAL A 75 -4.09 8.13 8.55
C VAL A 75 -2.75 7.99 9.26
N ASP A 76 -1.73 8.74 8.84
CA ASP A 76 -0.42 8.74 9.49
C ASP A 76 -0.50 9.14 10.96
N ARG A 77 -1.29 10.15 11.30
CA ARG A 77 -1.47 10.60 12.68
C ARG A 77 -2.16 9.58 13.57
N HIS A 78 -3.12 8.82 13.04
CA HIS A 78 -3.89 7.89 13.85
C HIS A 78 -3.27 6.49 13.92
N MET A 79 -2.56 6.04 12.88
CA MET A 79 -2.24 4.63 12.65
C MET A 79 -0.74 4.32 12.52
N SER A 80 0.14 5.33 12.46
CA SER A 80 1.57 5.12 12.25
C SER A 80 2.26 4.61 13.50
N THR A 81 2.96 3.48 13.41
CA THR A 81 3.85 2.94 14.45
C THR A 81 5.25 3.59 14.40
N TYR A 82 5.51 4.45 13.40
CA TYR A 82 6.77 5.21 13.28
C TYR A 82 6.72 6.60 13.92
N ARG A 83 5.59 6.97 14.52
CA ARG A 83 5.34 8.26 15.18
C ARG A 83 4.93 8.04 16.63
N SER A 84 5.75 8.50 17.56
CA SER A 84 5.45 8.42 19.00
C SER A 84 4.24 9.25 19.45
N ASP A 85 3.76 10.19 18.61
CA ASP A 85 2.59 11.03 18.86
C ASP A 85 1.31 10.55 18.15
N SER A 86 1.34 9.40 17.46
CA SER A 86 0.16 8.78 16.87
C SER A 86 -0.77 8.22 17.93
N ASP A 87 -2.08 8.12 17.62
CA ASP A 87 -3.04 7.55 18.58
C ASP A 87 -2.73 6.09 18.88
N ILE A 88 -2.27 5.31 17.88
CA ILE A 88 -1.94 3.91 18.10
C ILE A 88 -0.67 3.72 18.93
N GLU A 89 0.37 4.51 18.72
CA GLU A 89 1.58 4.43 19.53
C GLU A 89 1.34 4.86 20.98
N GLN A 90 0.49 5.84 21.21
CA GLN A 90 0.07 6.19 22.57
C GLN A 90 -0.66 5.03 23.23
N PHE A 91 -1.51 4.29 22.50
CA PHE A 91 -2.15 3.08 23.01
C PHE A 91 -1.13 1.95 23.24
N ASN A 92 -0.22 1.73 22.30
CA ASN A 92 0.82 0.71 22.40
C ASN A 92 1.68 0.90 23.67
N ALA A 93 1.99 2.15 24.01
CA ALA A 93 2.74 2.50 25.23
C ALA A 93 1.99 2.28 26.54
N LEU A 94 0.67 2.06 26.54
CA LEU A 94 -0.08 1.81 27.76
C LEU A 94 0.24 0.43 28.35
N PRO A 95 0.18 0.26 29.69
CA PRO A 95 0.32 -1.04 30.33
C PRO A 95 -0.90 -1.94 30.05
N ALA A 96 -0.77 -3.23 30.36
CA ALA A 96 -1.91 -4.15 30.39
C ALA A 96 -3.06 -3.62 31.28
N ASN A 97 -4.29 -4.06 31.00
CA ASN A 97 -5.54 -3.63 31.66
C ASN A 97 -5.81 -2.11 31.51
N SER A 98 -5.51 -1.56 30.35
CA SER A 98 -5.75 -0.15 30.00
C SER A 98 -6.74 -0.01 28.86
N CYS A 99 -7.44 1.14 28.85
CA CYS A 99 -8.30 1.57 27.74
C CYS A 99 -7.92 2.98 27.30
N GLN A 100 -8.11 3.28 26.02
CA GLN A 100 -7.93 4.61 25.45
C GLN A 100 -9.06 4.91 24.47
N LYS A 101 -9.58 6.15 24.52
CA LYS A 101 -10.52 6.63 23.52
C LYS A 101 -9.81 6.73 22.16
N MET A 102 -10.44 6.14 21.14
CA MET A 102 -9.87 6.05 19.79
C MET A 102 -10.76 6.73 18.75
N PRO A 103 -10.15 7.25 17.67
CA PRO A 103 -10.89 7.65 16.47
C PRO A 103 -11.70 6.47 15.91
N ALA A 104 -12.86 6.77 15.31
CA ALA A 104 -13.70 5.74 14.69
C ALA A 104 -12.97 4.93 13.61
N SER A 105 -12.06 5.57 12.88
CA SER A 105 -11.20 4.94 11.87
C SER A 105 -10.28 3.86 12.45
N VAL A 106 -9.69 4.11 13.62
CA VAL A 106 -8.86 3.11 14.31
C VAL A 106 -9.70 1.93 14.76
N LEU A 107 -10.87 2.20 15.37
CA LEU A 107 -11.78 1.14 15.81
C LEU A 107 -12.34 0.31 14.65
N GLU A 108 -12.53 0.93 13.47
CA GLU A 108 -12.89 0.23 12.23
C GLU A 108 -11.81 -0.78 11.83
N LEU A 109 -10.55 -0.35 11.78
CA LEU A 109 -9.43 -1.23 11.42
C LEU A 109 -9.20 -2.35 12.44
N VAL A 110 -9.39 -2.08 13.73
CA VAL A 110 -9.33 -3.13 14.77
C VAL A 110 -10.39 -4.20 14.51
N ARG A 111 -11.64 -3.82 14.20
CA ARG A 111 -12.71 -4.81 13.88
C ARG A 111 -12.38 -5.63 12.62
N ILE A 112 -11.84 -4.99 11.59
CA ILE A 112 -11.41 -5.70 10.37
C ILE A 112 -10.25 -6.66 10.70
N GLY A 113 -9.27 -6.22 11.48
CA GLY A 113 -8.17 -7.06 11.93
C GLY A 113 -8.63 -8.25 12.76
N GLU A 114 -9.57 -8.05 13.69
CA GLU A 114 -10.19 -9.11 14.48
C GLU A 114 -10.89 -10.14 13.58
N GLN A 115 -11.69 -9.68 12.61
CA GLN A 115 -12.34 -10.55 11.62
C GLN A 115 -11.31 -11.37 10.81
N LEU A 116 -10.23 -10.76 10.32
CA LEU A 116 -9.19 -11.45 9.58
C LEU A 116 -8.41 -12.44 10.46
N SER A 117 -8.19 -12.09 11.73
CA SER A 117 -7.55 -12.97 12.71
C SER A 117 -8.40 -14.22 12.97
N GLU A 118 -9.70 -14.04 13.22
CA GLU A 118 -10.63 -15.17 13.40
C GLU A 118 -10.69 -16.06 12.16
N GLN A 119 -10.79 -15.48 10.97
CA GLN A 119 -10.87 -16.20 9.70
C GLN A 119 -9.61 -16.98 9.36
N SER A 120 -8.43 -16.54 9.84
CA SER A 120 -7.14 -17.20 9.66
C SER A 120 -6.74 -18.10 10.82
N GLU A 121 -7.64 -18.32 11.80
CA GLU A 121 -7.36 -19.07 13.03
C GLU A 121 -6.17 -18.49 13.82
N GLY A 122 -6.05 -17.15 13.83
CA GLY A 122 -5.00 -16.41 14.53
C GLY A 122 -3.65 -16.36 13.81
N SER A 123 -3.55 -16.80 12.55
CA SER A 123 -2.31 -16.67 11.78
C SER A 123 -2.03 -15.21 11.40
N TYR A 124 -3.05 -14.50 10.93
CA TYR A 124 -3.04 -13.05 10.76
C TYR A 124 -3.43 -12.40 12.09
N ASP A 125 -2.69 -11.41 12.54
CA ASP A 125 -3.00 -10.68 13.76
C ASP A 125 -2.40 -9.27 13.71
N LEU A 126 -3.17 -8.25 14.11
CA LEU A 126 -2.67 -6.87 14.17
C LEU A 126 -1.73 -6.65 15.36
N THR A 127 -1.68 -7.55 16.35
CA THR A 127 -0.84 -7.38 17.55
C THR A 127 0.60 -7.88 17.34
N VAL A 128 1.08 -7.94 16.09
CA VAL A 128 2.40 -8.48 15.73
C VAL A 128 3.56 -7.53 15.91
N GLU A 129 3.35 -6.28 16.32
CA GLU A 129 4.44 -5.30 16.46
C GLU A 129 5.57 -5.77 17.37
N PRO A 130 5.33 -6.43 18.54
CA PRO A 130 6.40 -6.98 19.35
C PRO A 130 7.26 -8.03 18.61
N LEU A 131 6.65 -8.82 17.71
CA LEU A 131 7.38 -9.76 16.86
C LEU A 131 8.20 -9.02 15.79
N MET A 132 7.62 -8.01 15.15
CA MET A 132 8.32 -7.18 14.17
C MET A 132 9.58 -6.56 14.78
N ASN A 133 9.48 -6.01 15.98
CA ASN A 133 10.61 -5.44 16.72
C ASN A 133 11.65 -6.51 17.10
N LEU A 134 11.22 -7.69 17.56
CA LEU A 134 12.10 -8.80 17.95
C LEU A 134 12.94 -9.31 16.77
N TRP A 135 12.36 -9.43 15.59
CA TRP A 135 13.01 -9.91 14.37
C TRP A 135 13.79 -8.82 13.61
N GLY A 136 13.68 -7.54 14.03
CA GLY A 136 14.37 -6.41 13.43
C GLY A 136 13.65 -5.76 12.23
N PHE A 137 12.37 -6.03 12.03
CA PHE A 137 11.53 -5.41 10.99
C PHE A 137 10.72 -4.22 11.50
N GLY A 138 10.59 -4.05 12.82
CA GLY A 138 9.83 -2.98 13.43
C GLY A 138 10.52 -1.63 13.45
N PRO A 139 9.84 -0.55 13.92
CA PRO A 139 10.34 0.82 13.90
C PRO A 139 11.56 1.06 14.80
N GLN A 140 11.83 0.19 15.79
CA GLN A 140 12.88 0.38 16.79
C GLN A 140 14.31 0.02 16.33
N GLY A 141 14.53 -0.16 15.02
CA GLY A 141 15.85 -0.38 14.44
C GLY A 141 16.01 -1.78 13.85
N ARG A 142 16.90 -1.88 12.86
CA ARG A 142 17.14 -3.15 12.14
C ARG A 142 18.37 -3.83 12.71
N GLU A 143 18.18 -4.76 13.62
CA GLU A 143 19.15 -5.80 13.90
C GLU A 143 18.64 -7.08 13.24
N GLU A 144 19.17 -7.41 12.06
CA GLU A 144 18.84 -8.66 11.35
C GLU A 144 19.29 -9.87 12.18
N LYS A 145 18.37 -10.46 12.94
CA LYS A 145 18.67 -11.60 13.81
C LYS A 145 17.53 -12.59 13.89
N VAL A 146 17.89 -13.85 13.99
CA VAL A 146 16.97 -14.92 14.38
C VAL A 146 16.91 -14.95 15.91
N PRO A 147 15.74 -14.69 16.53
CA PRO A 147 15.61 -14.72 17.98
C PRO A 147 15.86 -16.09 18.59
N SER A 148 16.27 -16.11 19.86
CA SER A 148 16.27 -17.34 20.62
C SER A 148 14.85 -17.84 20.92
N ALA A 149 14.68 -19.16 21.08
CA ALA A 149 13.39 -19.72 21.44
C ALA A 149 12.80 -19.13 22.75
N ALA A 150 13.65 -18.78 23.69
CA ALA A 150 13.24 -18.15 24.96
C ALA A 150 12.70 -16.74 24.73
N ALA A 151 13.40 -15.90 23.94
CA ALA A 151 12.94 -14.55 23.60
C ALA A 151 11.62 -14.59 22.79
N LEU A 152 11.49 -15.53 21.87
CA LEU A 152 10.25 -15.72 21.10
C LEU A 152 9.09 -16.11 22.00
N ALA A 153 9.28 -17.08 22.93
CA ALA A 153 8.25 -17.51 23.86
C ALA A 153 7.80 -16.38 24.83
N GLU A 154 8.71 -15.48 25.20
CA GLU A 154 8.41 -14.30 26.01
C GLU A 154 7.55 -13.30 25.22
N VAL A 155 7.93 -13.00 23.97
CA VAL A 155 7.21 -12.03 23.12
C VAL A 155 5.82 -12.54 22.74
N LEU A 156 5.67 -13.84 22.49
CA LEU A 156 4.36 -14.44 22.17
C LEU A 156 3.30 -14.25 23.25
N GLN A 157 3.68 -13.97 24.51
CA GLN A 157 2.73 -13.61 25.57
C GLN A 157 2.11 -12.21 25.39
N ARG A 158 2.63 -11.42 24.46
CA ARG A 158 2.16 -10.07 24.12
C ARG A 158 1.61 -10.00 22.68
N VAL A 159 1.18 -11.14 22.13
CA VAL A 159 0.60 -11.26 20.80
C VAL A 159 -0.71 -12.04 20.90
N GLY A 160 -1.73 -11.56 20.21
CA GLY A 160 -3.03 -12.22 20.14
C GLY A 160 -4.18 -11.21 20.15
N HIS A 161 -5.00 -11.24 19.12
CA HIS A 161 -6.16 -10.34 18.95
C HIS A 161 -7.17 -10.47 20.09
N GLN A 162 -7.24 -11.65 20.75
CA GLN A 162 -8.12 -11.89 21.90
C GLN A 162 -7.83 -10.98 23.11
N HIS A 163 -6.65 -10.35 23.14
CA HIS A 163 -6.27 -9.39 24.17
C HIS A 163 -6.80 -7.97 23.91
N LEU A 164 -7.39 -7.73 22.73
CA LEU A 164 -8.03 -6.46 22.39
C LEU A 164 -9.55 -6.53 22.61
N ARG A 165 -10.14 -5.43 23.04
CA ARG A 165 -11.59 -5.29 23.19
C ARG A 165 -12.01 -3.87 22.86
N ILE A 166 -13.03 -3.72 22.04
CA ILE A 166 -13.67 -2.43 21.78
C ILE A 166 -14.83 -2.27 22.77
N ASP A 167 -14.84 -1.14 23.51
CA ASP A 167 -15.88 -0.78 24.47
C ASP A 167 -16.38 0.64 24.17
N GLY A 168 -17.48 0.74 23.45
CA GLY A 168 -17.99 2.01 22.95
C GLY A 168 -17.01 2.69 21.98
N ASP A 169 -16.45 3.83 22.38
CA ASP A 169 -15.45 4.59 21.64
C ASP A 169 -14.00 4.35 22.15
N GLN A 170 -13.82 3.34 22.99
CA GLN A 170 -12.52 2.98 23.56
C GLN A 170 -11.99 1.67 22.97
N LEU A 171 -10.67 1.62 22.77
CA LEU A 171 -9.91 0.40 22.60
C LEU A 171 -9.26 0.03 23.93
N CYS A 172 -9.46 -1.20 24.37
CA CYS A 172 -8.94 -1.73 25.63
C CYS A 172 -8.02 -2.92 25.37
N LYS A 173 -7.05 -3.14 26.25
CA LYS A 173 -6.18 -4.33 26.23
C LYS A 173 -6.01 -4.90 27.63
N ASP A 174 -6.01 -6.23 27.76
CA ASP A 174 -5.78 -6.95 29.01
C ASP A 174 -4.35 -7.49 29.14
N ALA A 175 -3.60 -7.53 28.06
CA ALA A 175 -2.17 -7.83 28.01
C ALA A 175 -1.37 -6.65 27.41
N ALA A 176 -0.03 -6.72 27.48
CA ALA A 176 0.84 -5.68 26.92
C ALA A 176 1.03 -5.85 25.40
N VAL A 177 -0.08 -6.01 24.66
CA VAL A 177 -0.06 -6.11 23.20
C VAL A 177 0.22 -4.74 22.56
N GLU A 178 0.80 -4.78 21.38
CA GLU A 178 1.12 -3.60 20.56
C GLU A 178 0.57 -3.83 19.15
N VAL A 179 -0.25 -2.89 18.67
CA VAL A 179 -1.00 -3.00 17.41
C VAL A 179 -0.24 -2.35 16.28
N ASP A 180 -0.14 -3.04 15.15
CA ASP A 180 0.42 -2.58 13.88
C ASP A 180 -0.64 -2.67 12.78
N PHE A 181 -0.88 -1.54 12.08
CA PHE A 181 -1.83 -1.45 10.98
C PHE A 181 -1.18 -1.52 9.59
N ASN A 182 0.11 -1.81 9.46
CA ASN A 182 0.82 -1.78 8.18
C ASN A 182 0.21 -2.70 7.10
N SER A 183 -0.56 -3.70 7.50
CA SER A 183 -1.24 -4.64 6.60
C SER A 183 -2.63 -4.19 6.13
N VAL A 184 -3.12 -3.00 6.57
CA VAL A 184 -4.47 -2.51 6.25
C VAL A 184 -4.56 -0.99 6.10
N ALA A 185 -3.62 -0.23 6.65
CA ALA A 185 -3.71 1.23 6.69
C ALA A 185 -3.60 1.88 5.32
N ALA A 186 -2.78 1.31 4.43
CA ALA A 186 -2.60 1.84 3.08
C ALA A 186 -3.85 1.61 2.23
N GLY A 187 -4.42 0.41 2.26
CA GLY A 187 -5.69 0.11 1.60
C GLY A 187 -6.84 0.98 2.14
N TYR A 188 -6.89 1.21 3.45
CA TYR A 188 -7.84 2.13 4.07
C TYR A 188 -7.69 3.55 3.52
N ALA A 189 -6.47 4.08 3.47
CA ALA A 189 -6.19 5.42 2.93
C ALA A 189 -6.67 5.53 1.47
N VAL A 190 -6.41 4.53 0.64
CA VAL A 190 -6.84 4.48 -0.76
C VAL A 190 -8.37 4.48 -0.88
N ASP A 191 -9.09 3.70 -0.07
CA ASP A 191 -10.56 3.72 -0.07
C ASP A 191 -11.12 5.08 0.37
N ARG A 192 -10.51 5.75 1.36
CA ARG A 192 -10.89 7.10 1.80
C ARG A 192 -10.64 8.14 0.70
N ILE A 193 -9.51 8.05 0.01
CA ILE A 193 -9.19 8.92 -1.14
C ILE A 193 -10.21 8.70 -2.26
N ALA A 194 -10.49 7.45 -2.64
CA ALA A 194 -11.45 7.11 -3.66
C ALA A 194 -12.85 7.67 -3.35
N ALA A 195 -13.33 7.49 -2.12
CA ALA A 195 -14.61 8.04 -1.67
C ALA A 195 -14.62 9.58 -1.71
N ARG A 196 -13.49 10.24 -1.40
CA ARG A 196 -13.38 11.70 -1.48
C ARG A 196 -13.39 12.20 -2.92
N LEU A 197 -12.68 11.53 -3.84
CA LEU A 197 -12.72 11.84 -5.27
C LEU A 197 -14.15 11.73 -5.82
N ASP A 198 -14.84 10.64 -5.48
CA ASP A 198 -16.25 10.45 -5.87
C ASP A 198 -17.15 11.57 -5.33
N ALA A 199 -16.98 11.99 -4.08
CA ALA A 199 -17.72 13.10 -3.47
C ALA A 199 -17.41 14.47 -4.10
N MET A 200 -16.24 14.60 -4.75
CA MET A 200 -15.85 15.78 -5.52
C MET A 200 -16.33 15.71 -6.99
N GLY A 201 -17.07 14.66 -7.39
CA GLY A 201 -17.55 14.43 -8.75
C GLY A 201 -16.49 13.85 -9.70
N ILE A 202 -15.36 13.40 -9.18
CA ILE A 202 -14.28 12.76 -9.96
C ILE A 202 -14.54 11.26 -9.92
N HIS A 203 -14.97 10.69 -11.06
CA HIS A 203 -15.35 9.27 -11.15
C HIS A 203 -14.41 8.44 -12.02
N ASP A 204 -13.47 9.08 -12.73
CA ASP A 204 -12.49 8.46 -13.60
C ASP A 204 -11.09 8.67 -13.00
N TYR A 205 -10.61 7.68 -12.22
CA TYR A 205 -9.35 7.83 -11.50
C TYR A 205 -8.60 6.51 -11.30
N LEU A 206 -7.30 6.64 -11.07
CA LEU A 206 -6.40 5.65 -10.47
C LEU A 206 -5.75 6.30 -9.26
N ALA A 207 -6.14 5.87 -8.07
CA ALA A 207 -5.56 6.29 -6.79
C ALA A 207 -4.61 5.19 -6.29
N GLU A 208 -3.40 5.58 -5.92
CA GLU A 208 -2.38 4.68 -5.38
C GLU A 208 -1.70 5.35 -4.19
N ALA A 209 -1.47 4.60 -3.12
CA ALA A 209 -0.67 4.98 -1.98
C ALA A 209 0.13 3.76 -1.49
N THR A 210 1.46 3.91 -1.40
CA THR A 210 2.42 2.93 -0.88
C THR A 210 2.44 1.56 -1.59
N GLY A 211 1.74 1.42 -2.73
CA GLY A 211 1.64 0.18 -3.52
C GLY A 211 0.20 -0.33 -3.65
N GLU A 212 -0.67 -0.02 -2.71
CA GLU A 212 -2.10 -0.31 -2.75
C GLU A 212 -2.80 0.69 -3.66
N LEU A 213 -3.74 0.20 -4.46
CA LEU A 213 -4.41 1.06 -5.42
C LEU A 213 -5.90 0.76 -5.55
N LYS A 214 -6.63 1.76 -6.07
CA LYS A 214 -8.01 1.62 -6.54
C LYS A 214 -8.21 2.40 -7.83
N ALA A 215 -8.85 1.75 -8.79
CA ALA A 215 -9.20 2.40 -10.05
C ALA A 215 -10.70 2.36 -10.28
N LYS A 216 -11.23 3.41 -10.92
CA LYS A 216 -12.63 3.52 -11.33
C LYS A 216 -12.73 4.26 -12.65
N GLY A 217 -13.68 3.85 -13.49
CA GLY A 217 -13.96 4.50 -14.77
C GLY A 217 -12.86 4.29 -15.80
N LYS A 218 -12.63 5.28 -16.66
CA LYS A 218 -11.77 5.20 -17.82
C LYS A 218 -10.83 6.41 -17.92
N LYS A 219 -9.77 6.26 -18.69
CA LYS A 219 -8.89 7.36 -19.07
C LYS A 219 -9.59 8.30 -20.05
N LEU A 220 -9.00 9.47 -20.27
CA LEU A 220 -9.52 10.50 -21.18
C LEU A 220 -9.74 9.99 -22.62
N ASP A 221 -8.93 9.03 -23.07
CA ASP A 221 -9.03 8.39 -24.38
C ASP A 221 -10.05 7.25 -24.44
N GLY A 222 -10.80 7.02 -23.36
CA GLY A 222 -11.77 5.94 -23.22
C GLY A 222 -11.15 4.56 -22.91
N SER A 223 -9.83 4.44 -22.83
CA SER A 223 -9.16 3.19 -22.49
C SER A 223 -9.29 2.89 -20.98
N PRO A 224 -9.29 1.60 -20.56
CA PRO A 224 -9.34 1.23 -19.16
C PRO A 224 -8.05 1.59 -18.42
N TRP A 225 -8.15 1.70 -17.09
CA TRP A 225 -6.97 1.72 -16.22
C TRP A 225 -6.30 0.36 -16.26
N ARG A 226 -4.99 0.37 -16.51
CA ARG A 226 -4.18 -0.85 -16.66
C ARG A 226 -3.16 -0.91 -15.54
N ILE A 227 -3.16 -2.01 -14.82
CA ILE A 227 -2.28 -2.28 -13.69
C ILE A 227 -1.35 -3.41 -14.07
N ALA A 228 -0.04 -3.21 -13.88
CA ALA A 228 0.96 -4.25 -14.03
C ALA A 228 1.12 -5.00 -12.70
N LEU A 229 0.91 -6.30 -12.70
CA LEU A 229 1.30 -7.19 -11.62
C LEU A 229 2.77 -7.55 -11.82
N GLU A 230 3.59 -7.35 -10.79
CA GLU A 230 5.03 -7.57 -10.88
C GLU A 230 5.39 -9.04 -10.62
N GLU A 231 6.37 -9.55 -11.36
CA GLU A 231 7.08 -10.77 -11.00
C GLU A 231 7.87 -10.53 -9.71
N PRO A 232 7.83 -11.42 -8.70
CA PRO A 232 8.49 -11.22 -7.41
C PRO A 232 10.00 -11.45 -7.49
N ARG A 233 10.68 -10.60 -8.24
CA ARG A 233 12.14 -10.59 -8.42
C ARG A 233 12.79 -9.59 -7.48
N ASP A 234 13.96 -9.94 -6.95
CA ASP A 234 14.74 -9.11 -6.04
C ASP A 234 15.57 -8.04 -6.81
N ASP A 235 15.89 -8.32 -8.09
CA ASP A 235 16.88 -7.56 -8.89
C ASP A 235 16.25 -6.51 -9.83
N GLN A 236 15.00 -6.72 -10.25
CA GLN A 236 14.35 -5.83 -11.21
C GLN A 236 12.83 -5.89 -11.14
N ARG A 237 12.17 -4.84 -11.63
CA ARG A 237 10.72 -4.82 -11.79
C ARG A 237 10.35 -5.28 -13.18
N VAL A 238 9.75 -6.44 -13.29
CA VAL A 238 9.22 -7.01 -14.53
C VAL A 238 7.73 -7.19 -14.36
N ALA A 239 6.96 -6.78 -15.36
CA ALA A 239 5.52 -7.03 -15.36
C ALA A 239 5.28 -8.51 -15.72
N GLU A 240 4.74 -9.26 -14.80
CA GLU A 240 4.28 -10.63 -15.03
C GLU A 240 2.98 -10.62 -15.83
N ARG A 241 2.06 -9.75 -15.45
CA ARG A 241 0.74 -9.63 -16.09
C ARG A 241 0.22 -8.20 -16.05
N ILE A 242 -0.59 -7.86 -17.04
CA ILE A 242 -1.32 -6.59 -17.06
C ILE A 242 -2.82 -6.91 -16.96
N ILE A 243 -3.50 -6.27 -16.01
CA ILE A 243 -4.94 -6.40 -15.79
C ILE A 243 -5.65 -5.05 -16.02
N ASN A 244 -6.93 -5.12 -16.38
CA ASN A 244 -7.79 -3.94 -16.40
C ASN A 244 -8.55 -3.88 -15.08
N VAL A 245 -8.68 -2.68 -14.52
CA VAL A 245 -9.36 -2.49 -13.22
C VAL A 245 -10.38 -1.36 -13.34
N ASP A 246 -11.62 -1.63 -12.93
CA ASP A 246 -12.70 -0.65 -12.85
C ASP A 246 -13.60 -0.96 -11.65
N GLY A 247 -13.64 -0.07 -10.67
CA GLY A 247 -14.41 -0.20 -9.43
C GLY A 247 -13.77 -1.06 -8.35
N TYR A 248 -12.52 -1.51 -8.53
CA TYR A 248 -11.84 -2.41 -7.61
C TYR A 248 -10.56 -1.81 -7.02
N GLY A 249 -10.26 -2.23 -5.79
CA GLY A 249 -8.94 -2.10 -5.16
C GLY A 249 -8.07 -3.29 -5.54
N VAL A 250 -6.74 -3.06 -5.57
CA VAL A 250 -5.72 -4.08 -5.81
C VAL A 250 -4.58 -3.87 -4.83
N SER A 251 -4.19 -4.93 -4.15
CA SER A 251 -3.04 -4.96 -3.25
C SER A 251 -2.19 -6.20 -3.50
N THR A 252 -0.89 -6.09 -3.30
CA THR A 252 0.06 -7.19 -3.45
C THR A 252 0.95 -7.32 -2.23
N SER A 253 0.82 -8.42 -1.51
CA SER A 253 1.77 -8.83 -0.47
C SER A 253 2.82 -9.78 -1.03
N GLY A 254 4.07 -9.65 -0.56
CA GLY A 254 5.17 -10.49 -1.03
C GLY A 254 6.36 -10.52 -0.06
N ASP A 255 7.16 -11.56 -0.14
CA ASP A 255 8.31 -11.82 0.73
C ASP A 255 9.65 -11.38 0.13
N TYR A 256 9.65 -10.70 -1.03
CA TYR A 256 10.83 -10.44 -1.85
C TYR A 256 11.41 -9.02 -1.70
N ARG A 257 10.69 -8.08 -1.07
CA ARG A 257 11.14 -6.68 -0.93
C ARG A 257 11.75 -6.37 0.43
N ASN A 258 11.20 -6.95 1.50
CA ASN A 258 11.63 -6.69 2.88
C ASN A 258 11.95 -8.01 3.57
N TYR A 259 13.22 -8.44 3.48
CA TYR A 259 13.71 -9.69 4.03
C TYR A 259 15.20 -9.58 4.37
N PHE A 260 15.70 -10.52 5.17
CA PHE A 260 17.12 -10.77 5.31
C PHE A 260 17.45 -12.26 5.05
N LEU A 261 18.71 -12.53 4.76
CA LEU A 261 19.22 -13.89 4.57
C LEU A 261 20.08 -14.31 5.77
N ARG A 262 19.80 -15.49 6.34
CA ARG A 262 20.62 -16.10 7.37
C ARG A 262 20.77 -17.58 7.15
N ASP A 263 22.01 -18.07 7.09
CA ASP A 263 22.33 -19.51 6.85
C ASP A 263 21.63 -20.09 5.61
N GLY A 264 21.55 -19.32 4.52
CA GLY A 264 20.88 -19.67 3.26
C GLY A 264 19.35 -19.63 3.31
N ARG A 265 18.74 -19.23 4.41
CA ARG A 265 17.28 -19.06 4.56
C ARG A 265 16.88 -17.59 4.44
N ARG A 266 15.73 -17.37 3.77
CA ARG A 266 15.08 -16.07 3.68
C ARG A 266 14.12 -15.92 4.86
N TYR A 267 14.20 -14.78 5.55
CA TYR A 267 13.28 -14.37 6.61
C TYR A 267 12.64 -13.05 6.17
N SER A 268 11.36 -13.07 5.87
CA SER A 268 10.60 -11.89 5.43
C SER A 268 9.92 -11.20 6.61
N HIS A 269 9.40 -10.01 6.36
CA HIS A 269 8.61 -9.26 7.34
C HIS A 269 7.18 -9.78 7.53
N THR A 270 6.80 -10.88 6.87
CA THR A 270 5.46 -11.50 6.99
C THR A 270 5.49 -12.62 8.01
N PHE A 271 4.69 -12.50 9.07
CA PHE A 271 4.69 -13.41 10.22
C PHE A 271 3.40 -14.22 10.32
N ASP A 272 3.50 -15.50 10.67
CA ASP A 272 2.41 -16.24 11.30
C ASP A 272 2.42 -15.93 12.80
N ALA A 273 1.43 -15.19 13.28
CA ALA A 273 1.36 -14.71 14.67
C ALA A 273 1.31 -15.86 15.69
N ARG A 274 0.80 -17.04 15.34
CA ARG A 274 0.73 -18.23 16.20
C ARG A 274 2.09 -18.83 16.48
N SER A 275 2.96 -18.86 15.47
CA SER A 275 4.32 -19.35 15.60
C SER A 275 5.31 -18.27 16.05
N GLY A 276 4.95 -17.00 15.83
CA GLY A 276 5.81 -15.84 16.04
C GLY A 276 7.00 -15.76 15.09
N ALA A 277 6.97 -16.52 14.00
CA ALA A 277 8.06 -16.60 13.03
C ALA A 277 7.64 -16.11 11.64
N PRO A 278 8.58 -15.57 10.84
CA PRO A 278 8.36 -15.34 9.43
C PRO A 278 7.91 -16.60 8.71
N VAL A 279 7.01 -16.45 7.73
CA VAL A 279 6.60 -17.57 6.87
C VAL A 279 7.78 -18.08 6.02
N LEU A 280 7.84 -19.40 5.81
CA LEU A 280 8.97 -20.06 5.15
C LEU A 280 8.55 -20.96 3.97
N HIS A 281 7.33 -20.78 3.46
CA HIS A 281 6.81 -21.51 2.30
C HIS A 281 7.22 -20.84 0.98
N ASP A 282 6.92 -21.49 -0.15
CA ASP A 282 7.33 -21.04 -1.49
C ASP A 282 6.39 -19.99 -2.13
N LEU A 283 5.33 -19.54 -1.46
CA LEU A 283 4.47 -18.48 -1.96
C LEU A 283 5.24 -17.15 -1.91
N ALA A 284 5.62 -16.65 -3.07
CA ALA A 284 6.45 -15.46 -3.21
C ALA A 284 5.64 -14.17 -3.13
N SER A 285 4.44 -14.17 -3.74
CA SER A 285 3.52 -13.04 -3.66
C SER A 285 2.09 -13.46 -3.92
N VAL A 286 1.16 -12.65 -3.40
CA VAL A 286 -0.27 -12.73 -3.65
C VAL A 286 -0.80 -11.35 -3.99
N THR A 287 -1.45 -11.21 -5.15
CA THR A 287 -2.23 -10.02 -5.48
C THR A 287 -3.71 -10.31 -5.29
N VAL A 288 -4.41 -9.45 -4.58
CA VAL A 288 -5.86 -9.53 -4.37
C VAL A 288 -6.56 -8.39 -5.08
N ILE A 289 -7.67 -8.73 -5.78
CA ILE A 289 -8.63 -7.77 -6.36
C ILE A 289 -9.91 -7.83 -5.53
N HIS A 290 -10.34 -6.70 -4.97
CA HIS A 290 -11.53 -6.62 -4.13
C HIS A 290 -12.22 -5.24 -4.29
N PRO A 291 -13.56 -5.10 -4.15
CA PRO A 291 -14.23 -3.79 -4.21
C PRO A 291 -13.70 -2.75 -3.22
N SER A 292 -13.21 -3.17 -2.06
CA SER A 292 -12.51 -2.34 -1.07
C SER A 292 -11.00 -2.56 -1.16
N ALA A 293 -10.23 -1.48 -1.24
CA ALA A 293 -8.77 -1.53 -1.21
C ALA A 293 -8.26 -1.94 0.18
N LEU A 294 -8.95 -1.54 1.26
CA LEU A 294 -8.70 -2.01 2.63
C LEU A 294 -8.76 -3.54 2.73
N MET A 295 -9.82 -4.15 2.18
CA MET A 295 -9.95 -5.60 2.20
C MET A 295 -8.95 -6.29 1.26
N ALA A 296 -8.62 -5.68 0.12
CA ALA A 296 -7.57 -6.21 -0.76
C ALA A 296 -6.22 -6.28 -0.02
N ASP A 297 -5.88 -5.24 0.74
CA ASP A 297 -4.65 -5.12 1.53
C ASP A 297 -4.59 -6.19 2.63
N GLY A 298 -5.57 -6.23 3.52
CA GLY A 298 -5.64 -7.23 4.59
C GLY A 298 -5.68 -8.67 4.09
N LEU A 299 -6.46 -8.94 3.03
CA LEU A 299 -6.57 -10.28 2.45
C LEU A 299 -5.30 -10.72 1.71
N SER A 300 -4.58 -9.83 1.02
CA SER A 300 -3.32 -10.18 0.37
C SER A 300 -2.28 -10.63 1.41
N THR A 301 -2.21 -9.93 2.55
CA THR A 301 -1.36 -10.30 3.68
C THR A 301 -1.80 -11.61 4.32
N LEU A 302 -3.09 -11.78 4.60
CA LEU A 302 -3.64 -13.03 5.15
C LEU A 302 -3.32 -14.22 4.25
N LEU A 303 -3.56 -14.11 2.94
CA LEU A 303 -3.28 -15.18 1.99
C LEU A 303 -1.78 -15.50 1.90
N LEU A 304 -0.91 -14.47 1.94
CA LEU A 304 0.53 -14.69 1.98
C LEU A 304 0.94 -15.45 3.25
N ILE A 305 0.37 -15.13 4.42
CA ILE A 305 0.64 -15.83 5.68
C ILE A 305 0.21 -17.30 5.61
N LEU A 306 -0.94 -17.59 5.00
CA LEU A 306 -1.47 -18.95 4.92
C LEU A 306 -0.63 -19.92 4.06
N GLY A 307 0.14 -19.39 3.10
CA GLY A 307 0.93 -20.18 2.16
C GLY A 307 0.10 -20.79 1.02
N PRO A 308 0.75 -21.42 0.02
CA PRO A 308 0.15 -21.65 -1.30
C PRO A 308 -1.13 -22.49 -1.26
N GLU A 309 -1.20 -23.58 -0.49
CA GLU A 309 -2.34 -24.48 -0.51
C GLU A 309 -3.51 -23.95 0.33
N ARG A 310 -3.25 -23.53 1.59
CA ARG A 310 -4.31 -23.01 2.46
C ARG A 310 -4.87 -21.69 1.92
N ALA A 311 -4.02 -20.82 1.34
CA ALA A 311 -4.45 -19.58 0.72
C ALA A 311 -5.33 -19.82 -0.51
N TRP A 312 -4.98 -20.83 -1.32
CA TRP A 312 -5.81 -21.24 -2.45
C TRP A 312 -7.20 -21.69 -2.02
N ASP A 313 -7.26 -22.63 -1.07
CA ASP A 313 -8.54 -23.15 -0.56
C ASP A 313 -9.38 -22.04 0.06
N TYR A 314 -8.74 -21.13 0.78
CA TYR A 314 -9.40 -19.98 1.38
C TYR A 314 -9.98 -19.04 0.30
N ALA A 315 -9.17 -18.68 -0.72
CA ALA A 315 -9.60 -17.79 -1.80
C ALA A 315 -10.76 -18.36 -2.61
N GLU A 316 -10.72 -19.65 -2.96
CA GLU A 316 -11.82 -20.32 -3.68
C GLU A 316 -13.09 -20.42 -2.81
N LYS A 317 -12.95 -20.75 -1.52
CA LYS A 317 -14.08 -20.86 -0.58
C LYS A 317 -14.79 -19.53 -0.36
N HIS A 318 -14.04 -18.43 -0.29
CA HIS A 318 -14.57 -17.10 0.01
C HIS A 318 -14.74 -16.20 -1.22
N ASP A 319 -14.61 -16.76 -2.44
CA ASP A 319 -14.77 -16.07 -3.72
C ASP A 319 -13.88 -14.83 -3.86
N ILE A 320 -12.61 -14.93 -3.39
CA ILE A 320 -11.63 -13.84 -3.42
C ILE A 320 -10.86 -13.88 -4.75
N GLY A 321 -10.80 -12.73 -5.43
CA GLY A 321 -9.98 -12.56 -6.63
C GLY A 321 -8.50 -12.51 -6.29
N ALA A 322 -7.80 -13.65 -6.41
CA ALA A 322 -6.40 -13.79 -6.01
C ALA A 322 -5.52 -14.33 -7.14
N PHE A 323 -4.35 -13.71 -7.29
CA PHE A 323 -3.27 -14.09 -8.21
C PHE A 323 -2.06 -14.49 -7.38
N PHE A 324 -1.66 -15.76 -7.46
CA PHE A 324 -0.58 -16.35 -6.66
C PHE A 324 0.65 -16.54 -7.53
N VAL A 325 1.81 -16.15 -7.02
CA VAL A 325 3.12 -16.44 -7.63
C VAL A 325 3.92 -17.30 -6.66
N ILE A 326 4.20 -18.53 -7.06
CA ILE A 326 4.80 -19.57 -6.24
C ILE A 326 6.19 -19.89 -6.80
N ARG A 327 7.22 -19.93 -5.94
CA ARG A 327 8.58 -20.36 -6.34
C ARG A 327 8.58 -21.83 -6.71
N ALA A 328 9.29 -22.16 -7.79
CA ALA A 328 9.57 -23.50 -8.23
C ALA A 328 11.08 -23.70 -8.38
N ASP A 329 11.52 -24.92 -8.65
CA ASP A 329 12.94 -25.23 -8.86
C ASP A 329 13.56 -24.35 -9.97
N THR A 330 12.77 -24.00 -10.98
CA THR A 330 13.14 -23.06 -12.03
C THR A 330 12.03 -22.01 -12.23
N GLY A 331 12.28 -20.77 -11.75
CA GLY A 331 11.35 -19.66 -11.93
C GLY A 331 10.13 -19.69 -11.01
N PHE A 332 8.97 -19.36 -11.56
CA PHE A 332 7.71 -19.22 -10.82
C PHE A 332 6.57 -19.99 -11.48
N VAL A 333 5.66 -20.49 -10.67
CA VAL A 333 4.36 -21.05 -11.09
C VAL A 333 3.27 -20.07 -10.68
N ILE A 334 2.35 -19.79 -11.60
CA ILE A 334 1.24 -18.89 -11.39
C ILE A 334 -0.04 -19.69 -11.21
N ARG A 335 -0.84 -19.32 -10.20
CA ARG A 335 -2.22 -19.80 -10.03
C ARG A 335 -3.15 -18.58 -9.86
N THR A 336 -4.35 -18.68 -10.39
CA THR A 336 -5.38 -17.62 -10.23
C THR A 336 -6.68 -18.23 -9.77
N SER A 337 -7.34 -17.60 -8.78
CA SER A 337 -8.68 -18.01 -8.39
C SER A 337 -9.70 -17.72 -9.50
N LYS A 338 -10.83 -18.43 -9.51
CA LYS A 338 -11.93 -18.17 -10.45
C LYS A 338 -12.46 -16.73 -10.33
N ALA A 339 -12.46 -16.18 -9.13
CA ALA A 339 -12.89 -14.80 -8.90
C ALA A 339 -11.92 -13.79 -9.54
N PHE A 340 -10.61 -14.08 -9.54
CA PHE A 340 -9.61 -13.21 -10.18
C PHE A 340 -9.89 -13.06 -11.68
N GLU A 341 -10.17 -14.17 -12.37
CA GLU A 341 -10.49 -14.13 -13.82
C GLU A 341 -11.74 -13.29 -14.11
N ARG A 342 -12.76 -13.37 -13.24
CA ARG A 342 -13.97 -12.56 -13.38
C ARG A 342 -13.72 -11.07 -13.18
N PHE A 343 -12.92 -10.70 -12.18
CA PHE A 343 -12.67 -9.29 -11.83
C PHE A 343 -11.66 -8.62 -12.75
N SER A 344 -10.64 -9.34 -13.19
CA SER A 344 -9.60 -8.82 -14.08
C SER A 344 -9.96 -8.85 -15.55
N GLY A 345 -10.97 -9.66 -15.95
CA GLY A 345 -11.29 -9.93 -17.35
C GLY A 345 -10.21 -10.72 -18.11
N VAL A 346 -9.22 -11.26 -17.40
CA VAL A 346 -8.07 -12.00 -17.98
C VAL A 346 -8.24 -13.47 -17.65
N LYS A 347 -8.30 -14.33 -18.70
CA LYS A 347 -8.23 -15.78 -18.52
C LYS A 347 -6.77 -16.21 -18.38
N THR A 348 -6.50 -17.10 -17.45
CA THR A 348 -5.22 -17.83 -17.38
C THR A 348 -5.39 -19.10 -18.19
N ASP A 349 -4.52 -19.27 -19.18
CA ASP A 349 -4.42 -20.50 -19.97
C ASP A 349 -3.82 -21.62 -19.14
#